data_a8e986a8db8209a487386ae9a54df007
#
_entry.id   a8e986a8db8209a487386ae9a54df007
#
_cell.length_a   1.000
_cell.length_b   1.000
_cell.length_c   1.000
_cell.angle_alpha   90.00
_cell.angle_beta   90.00
_cell.angle_gamma   90.00
#
_symmetry.space_group_name_H-M   'P 1'
#
loop_
_entity.id
_entity.type
_entity.pdbx_description
1 polymer ?
#
loop_
_entity_poly.entity_id
_entity_poly.type
_entity_poly.pdbx_seq_one_letter_code
_entity_poly.pdbx_strand_id
1 'polypeptide(L)'
;MKVAIIGAGNMGGAIAKGLAQGTIIKNKDIIVADPDIKKLEQLQSHAPEISIATQNQEAINCADVVILAVKPWLVSEVLEQLRIDPKKQVLISIAAGVSLEQLTQITSSEMTIFRLVPNTAISEMASMTLISSFNASEEQERQIVDIFNEMGLAMLIPESQIAATTALTSCGIAYVLKYIYAATEAGVEMGVYPKAAMKMIAQSVKGAAELILNNDTHPAIEICLLYTSDAADE
;
A
#
# COMPACT_ATOMS: atom_id res chain seq x y z
N MET A 1 -16.33 -6.78 -9.49
CA MET A 1 -16.12 -6.61 -8.03
C MET A 1 -16.15 -5.11 -7.73
N LYS A 2 -16.99 -4.70 -6.80
CA LYS A 2 -17.12 -3.31 -6.37
C LYS A 2 -16.35 -3.08 -5.07
N VAL A 3 -15.59 -2.01 -5.01
CA VAL A 3 -14.72 -1.67 -3.88
C VAL A 3 -15.17 -0.35 -3.25
N ALA A 4 -15.44 -0.37 -1.95
CA ALA A 4 -15.67 0.83 -1.16
C ALA A 4 -14.43 1.13 -0.31
N ILE A 5 -13.97 2.37 -0.32
CA ILE A 5 -12.86 2.83 0.51
C ILE A 5 -13.41 3.85 1.51
N ILE A 6 -13.25 3.56 2.80
CA ILE A 6 -13.68 4.43 3.89
C ILE A 6 -12.47 5.22 4.39
N GLY A 7 -12.45 6.51 4.05
CA GLY A 7 -11.37 7.46 4.32
C GLY A 7 -10.60 7.84 3.06
N ALA A 8 -10.66 9.12 2.68
CA ALA A 8 -9.92 9.73 1.56
C ALA A 8 -8.65 10.45 2.01
N GLY A 9 -8.05 10.00 3.13
CA GLY A 9 -6.75 10.50 3.58
C GLY A 9 -5.61 10.09 2.66
N ASN A 10 -4.36 10.39 3.06
CA ASN A 10 -3.18 10.11 2.23
C ASN A 10 -3.14 8.66 1.72
N MET A 11 -3.35 7.68 2.58
CA MET A 11 -3.27 6.27 2.20
C MET A 11 -4.51 5.81 1.43
N GLY A 12 -5.73 6.14 1.91
CA GLY A 12 -6.96 5.75 1.21
C GLY A 12 -7.07 6.41 -0.17
N GLY A 13 -6.69 7.68 -0.29
CA GLY A 13 -6.61 8.37 -1.58
C GLY A 13 -5.56 7.78 -2.52
N ALA A 14 -4.40 7.36 -1.99
CA ALA A 14 -3.36 6.69 -2.77
C ALA A 14 -3.83 5.31 -3.29
N ILE A 15 -4.49 4.51 -2.44
CA ILE A 15 -5.08 3.22 -2.83
C ILE A 15 -6.17 3.44 -3.90
N ALA A 16 -7.06 4.43 -3.71
CA ALA A 16 -8.10 4.73 -4.69
C ALA A 16 -7.53 5.06 -6.07
N LYS A 17 -6.47 5.89 -6.11
CA LYS A 17 -5.75 6.24 -7.35
C LYS A 17 -5.04 5.02 -7.95
N GLY A 18 -4.41 4.20 -7.11
CA GLY A 18 -3.75 2.97 -7.55
C GLY A 18 -4.73 1.98 -8.18
N LEU A 19 -5.85 1.72 -7.52
CA LEU A 19 -6.92 0.87 -8.07
C LEU A 19 -7.47 1.42 -9.39
N ALA A 20 -7.60 2.75 -9.50
CA ALA A 20 -8.08 3.38 -10.73
C ALA A 20 -7.09 3.31 -11.90
N GLN A 21 -5.80 3.14 -11.63
CA GLN A 21 -4.76 2.92 -12.64
C GLN A 21 -4.60 1.44 -13.01
N GLY A 22 -5.09 0.55 -12.14
CA GLY A 22 -5.07 -0.89 -12.35
C GLY A 22 -6.06 -1.35 -13.43
N THR A 23 -6.05 -2.64 -13.70
CA THR A 23 -6.88 -3.28 -14.73
C THR A 23 -7.94 -4.22 -14.15
N ILE A 24 -7.73 -4.69 -12.91
CA ILE A 24 -8.61 -5.68 -12.26
C ILE A 24 -9.92 -5.03 -11.80
N ILE A 25 -9.85 -3.82 -11.22
CA ILE A 25 -11.01 -3.09 -10.75
C ILE A 25 -11.34 -1.96 -11.72
N LYS A 26 -12.58 -1.95 -12.24
CA LYS A 26 -13.02 -0.86 -13.11
C LYS A 26 -13.26 0.40 -12.28
N ASN A 27 -12.87 1.57 -12.78
CA ASN A 27 -12.97 2.85 -12.07
C ASN A 27 -14.39 3.14 -11.57
N LYS A 28 -15.42 2.83 -12.36
CA LYS A 28 -16.84 2.98 -11.99
C LYS A 28 -17.29 2.07 -10.84
N ASP A 29 -16.51 1.06 -10.52
CA ASP A 29 -16.78 0.10 -9.45
C ASP A 29 -16.04 0.48 -8.15
N ILE A 30 -15.35 1.64 -8.14
CA ILE A 30 -14.67 2.20 -6.98
C ILE A 30 -15.53 3.33 -6.41
N ILE A 31 -15.82 3.27 -5.13
CA ILE A 31 -16.47 4.36 -4.39
C ILE A 31 -15.64 4.71 -3.16
N VAL A 32 -15.43 6.00 -2.93
CA VAL A 32 -14.65 6.50 -1.79
C VAL A 32 -15.54 7.36 -0.90
N ALA A 33 -15.54 7.08 0.39
CA ALA A 33 -16.25 7.85 1.38
C ALA A 33 -15.30 8.58 2.33
N ASP A 34 -15.57 9.86 2.59
CA ASP A 34 -14.91 10.68 3.62
C ASP A 34 -15.89 11.80 4.02
N PRO A 35 -15.99 12.18 5.31
CA PRO A 35 -16.81 13.32 5.72
C PRO A 35 -16.32 14.66 5.15
N ASP A 36 -15.06 14.76 4.75
CA ASP A 36 -14.46 15.94 4.14
C ASP A 36 -14.61 15.93 2.61
N ILE A 37 -15.64 16.62 2.12
CA ILE A 37 -15.95 16.72 0.69
C ILE A 37 -14.76 17.24 -0.14
N LYS A 38 -13.92 18.11 0.43
CA LYS A 38 -12.77 18.69 -0.30
C LYS A 38 -11.75 17.62 -0.69
N LYS A 39 -11.52 16.62 0.19
CA LYS A 39 -10.64 15.48 -0.13
C LYS A 39 -11.22 14.63 -1.24
N LEU A 40 -12.53 14.42 -1.23
CA LEU A 40 -13.25 13.67 -2.25
C LEU A 40 -13.19 14.38 -3.60
N GLU A 41 -13.45 15.67 -3.66
CA GLU A 41 -13.34 16.48 -4.87
C GLU A 41 -11.91 16.50 -5.43
N GLN A 42 -10.91 16.61 -4.55
CA GLN A 42 -9.50 16.54 -4.93
C GLN A 42 -9.15 15.15 -5.50
N LEU A 43 -9.67 14.07 -4.91
CA LEU A 43 -9.47 12.72 -5.44
C LEU A 43 -10.12 12.58 -6.82
N GLN A 44 -11.38 13.03 -6.97
CA GLN A 44 -12.14 12.93 -8.21
C GLN A 44 -11.52 13.78 -9.33
N SER A 45 -10.86 14.89 -9.01
CA SER A 45 -10.12 15.68 -10.03
C SER A 45 -8.97 14.90 -10.69
N HIS A 46 -8.42 13.88 -10.00
CA HIS A 46 -7.36 13.00 -10.52
C HIS A 46 -7.90 11.69 -11.11
N ALA A 47 -9.08 11.26 -10.66
CA ALA A 47 -9.73 10.03 -11.08
C ALA A 47 -11.25 10.27 -11.25
N PRO A 48 -11.69 10.91 -12.36
CA PRO A 48 -13.06 11.41 -12.52
C PRO A 48 -14.14 10.32 -12.53
N GLU A 49 -13.78 9.09 -12.86
CA GLU A 49 -14.74 7.98 -12.93
C GLU A 49 -15.02 7.31 -11.58
N ILE A 50 -14.26 7.65 -10.54
CA ILE A 50 -14.48 7.15 -9.18
C ILE A 50 -15.72 7.82 -8.60
N SER A 51 -16.61 7.02 -8.00
CA SER A 51 -17.73 7.53 -7.23
C SER A 51 -17.28 8.02 -5.86
N ILE A 52 -17.94 9.06 -5.35
CA ILE A 52 -17.67 9.62 -4.03
C ILE A 52 -18.93 9.67 -3.18
N ALA A 53 -18.81 9.54 -1.86
CA ALA A 53 -19.89 9.64 -0.91
C ALA A 53 -19.42 10.35 0.37
N THR A 54 -20.32 11.09 1.03
CA THR A 54 -20.03 11.70 2.34
C THR A 54 -20.47 10.80 3.51
N GLN A 55 -21.20 9.73 3.20
CA GLN A 55 -21.71 8.77 4.18
C GLN A 55 -21.08 7.39 3.94
N ASN A 56 -20.41 6.85 4.95
CA ASN A 56 -19.72 5.56 4.85
C ASN A 56 -20.68 4.41 4.49
N GLN A 57 -21.88 4.37 5.10
CA GLN A 57 -22.86 3.31 4.85
C GLN A 57 -23.34 3.31 3.39
N GLU A 58 -23.51 4.48 2.79
CA GLU A 58 -23.89 4.62 1.38
C GLU A 58 -22.84 3.96 0.46
N ALA A 59 -21.56 4.20 0.74
CA ALA A 59 -20.46 3.64 -0.04
C ALA A 59 -20.42 2.11 0.02
N ILE A 60 -20.67 1.51 1.18
CA ILE A 60 -20.53 0.06 1.35
C ILE A 60 -21.75 -0.75 0.93
N ASN A 61 -22.94 -0.14 0.76
CA ASN A 61 -24.19 -0.88 0.50
C ASN A 61 -24.16 -1.82 -0.72
N CYS A 62 -23.36 -1.49 -1.72
CA CYS A 62 -23.23 -2.28 -2.95
C CYS A 62 -21.80 -2.80 -3.16
N ALA A 63 -20.94 -2.70 -2.17
CA ALA A 63 -19.56 -3.13 -2.29
C ALA A 63 -19.40 -4.62 -1.98
N ASP A 64 -18.52 -5.28 -2.71
CA ASP A 64 -18.06 -6.64 -2.41
C ASP A 64 -16.88 -6.60 -1.44
N VAL A 65 -16.05 -5.54 -1.52
CA VAL A 65 -14.88 -5.31 -0.69
C VAL A 65 -14.97 -3.93 -0.04
N VAL A 66 -14.77 -3.88 1.27
CA VAL A 66 -14.75 -2.66 2.07
C VAL A 66 -13.33 -2.43 2.60
N ILE A 67 -12.67 -1.38 2.13
CA ILE A 67 -11.32 -1.00 2.59
C ILE A 67 -11.45 0.09 3.65
N LEU A 68 -11.04 -0.22 4.87
CA LEU A 68 -11.03 0.71 6.00
C LEU A 68 -9.68 1.44 6.05
N ALA A 69 -9.68 2.68 5.59
CA ALA A 69 -8.50 3.55 5.47
C ALA A 69 -8.54 4.75 6.42
N VAL A 70 -9.07 4.54 7.62
CA VAL A 70 -9.17 5.54 8.68
C VAL A 70 -8.00 5.45 9.66
N LYS A 71 -7.85 6.46 10.50
CA LYS A 71 -6.86 6.42 11.58
C LYS A 71 -7.17 5.31 12.59
N PRO A 72 -6.15 4.65 13.18
CA PRO A 72 -6.35 3.50 14.08
C PRO A 72 -7.35 3.74 15.21
N TRP A 73 -7.34 4.90 15.81
CA TRP A 73 -8.26 5.26 16.92
C TRP A 73 -9.71 5.48 16.49
N LEU A 74 -10.00 5.58 15.20
CA LEU A 74 -11.36 5.71 14.65
C LEU A 74 -11.95 4.36 14.20
N VAL A 75 -11.16 3.29 14.19
CA VAL A 75 -11.58 1.99 13.64
C VAL A 75 -12.83 1.45 14.34
N SER A 76 -12.85 1.41 15.69
CA SER A 76 -14.01 0.92 16.42
C SER A 76 -15.25 1.77 16.16
N GLU A 77 -15.12 3.09 16.29
CA GLU A 77 -16.23 4.01 16.08
C GLU A 77 -16.85 3.88 14.67
N VAL A 78 -16.00 3.78 13.65
CA VAL A 78 -16.45 3.64 12.25
C VAL A 78 -17.10 2.29 12.02
N LEU A 79 -16.49 1.18 12.47
CA LEU A 79 -17.04 -0.16 12.27
C LEU A 79 -18.36 -0.40 13.01
N GLU A 80 -18.53 0.14 14.23
CA GLU A 80 -19.76 0.03 15.00
C GLU A 80 -20.95 0.72 14.32
N GLN A 81 -20.71 1.74 13.50
CA GLN A 81 -21.73 2.45 12.75
C GLN A 81 -22.06 1.78 11.39
N LEU A 82 -21.24 0.83 10.95
CA LEU A 82 -21.40 0.19 9.65
C LEU A 82 -22.14 -1.14 9.76
N ARG A 83 -23.07 -1.35 8.84
CA ARG A 83 -23.73 -2.65 8.64
C ARG A 83 -23.07 -3.38 7.50
N ILE A 84 -22.04 -4.16 7.82
CA ILE A 84 -21.30 -4.99 6.86
C ILE A 84 -21.92 -6.39 6.89
N ASP A 85 -22.26 -6.94 5.70
CA ASP A 85 -22.81 -8.30 5.59
C ASP A 85 -21.64 -9.31 5.52
N PRO A 86 -21.38 -10.12 6.56
CA PRO A 86 -20.22 -11.03 6.59
C PRO A 86 -20.28 -12.13 5.54
N LYS A 87 -21.47 -12.39 4.94
CA LYS A 87 -21.64 -13.43 3.93
C LYS A 87 -21.39 -12.94 2.50
N LYS A 88 -21.36 -11.62 2.32
CA LYS A 88 -21.26 -11.01 0.97
C LYS A 88 -20.06 -10.08 0.83
N GLN A 89 -19.57 -9.55 1.93
CA GLN A 89 -18.57 -8.50 1.91
C GLN A 89 -17.27 -8.97 2.60
N VAL A 90 -16.17 -8.56 2.06
CA VAL A 90 -14.83 -8.74 2.63
C VAL A 90 -14.38 -7.41 3.25
N LEU A 91 -13.89 -7.45 4.46
CA LEU A 91 -13.31 -6.29 5.13
C LEU A 91 -11.79 -6.29 4.96
N ILE A 92 -11.25 -5.21 4.48
CA ILE A 92 -9.81 -4.94 4.43
C ILE A 92 -9.51 -3.77 5.37
N SER A 93 -8.60 -3.95 6.32
CA SER A 93 -8.12 -2.86 7.17
C SER A 93 -6.66 -2.53 6.85
N ILE A 94 -6.38 -1.25 6.64
CA ILE A 94 -5.02 -0.71 6.53
C ILE A 94 -4.62 0.12 7.75
N ALA A 95 -5.40 0.05 8.82
CA ALA A 95 -5.15 0.80 10.05
C ALA A 95 -3.92 0.26 10.78
N ALA A 96 -2.90 1.10 10.94
CA ALA A 96 -1.65 0.70 11.58
C ALA A 96 -1.89 0.27 13.04
N GLY A 97 -1.32 -0.88 13.43
CA GLY A 97 -1.39 -1.36 14.80
C GLY A 97 -2.69 -2.05 15.21
N VAL A 98 -3.71 -2.11 14.35
CA VAL A 98 -4.96 -2.82 14.62
C VAL A 98 -4.83 -4.27 14.14
N SER A 99 -4.99 -5.24 15.03
CA SER A 99 -4.83 -6.68 14.74
C SER A 99 -6.10 -7.30 14.15
N LEU A 100 -5.95 -8.46 13.51
CA LEU A 100 -7.09 -9.28 13.05
C LEU A 100 -8.00 -9.66 14.21
N GLU A 101 -7.43 -9.99 15.37
CA GLU A 101 -8.20 -10.30 16.57
C GLU A 101 -9.07 -9.11 17.00
N GLN A 102 -8.51 -7.89 17.07
CA GLN A 102 -9.26 -6.69 17.41
C GLN A 102 -10.38 -6.41 16.40
N LEU A 103 -10.11 -6.57 15.10
CA LEU A 103 -11.11 -6.39 14.05
C LEU A 103 -12.24 -7.41 14.18
N THR A 104 -11.92 -8.67 14.46
CA THR A 104 -12.91 -9.75 14.64
C THR A 104 -13.80 -9.48 15.86
N GLN A 105 -13.24 -8.95 16.96
CA GLN A 105 -14.03 -8.59 18.16
C GLN A 105 -15.04 -7.47 17.90
N ILE A 106 -14.70 -6.53 17.02
CA ILE A 106 -15.59 -5.39 16.67
C ILE A 106 -16.65 -5.82 15.64
N THR A 107 -16.31 -6.71 14.71
CA THR A 107 -17.20 -7.10 13.61
C THR A 107 -17.95 -8.41 13.91
N SER A 108 -17.44 -9.52 13.48
CA SER A 108 -18.02 -10.85 13.66
C SER A 108 -16.98 -11.94 13.37
N SER A 109 -17.06 -13.07 14.05
CA SER A 109 -16.25 -14.27 13.74
C SER A 109 -16.55 -14.89 12.36
N GLU A 110 -17.68 -14.53 11.74
CA GLU A 110 -18.04 -14.98 10.39
C GLU A 110 -17.44 -14.09 9.29
N MET A 111 -16.92 -12.90 9.65
CA MET A 111 -16.37 -11.95 8.70
C MET A 111 -15.07 -12.46 8.08
N THR A 112 -14.94 -12.35 6.77
CA THR A 112 -13.64 -12.46 6.09
C THR A 112 -12.90 -11.13 6.21
N ILE A 113 -11.73 -11.15 6.85
CA ILE A 113 -10.96 -9.95 7.15
C ILE A 113 -9.55 -10.08 6.59
N PHE A 114 -9.08 -9.03 5.94
CA PHE A 114 -7.68 -8.85 5.57
C PHE A 114 -7.09 -7.66 6.31
N ARG A 115 -5.91 -7.86 6.85
CA ARG A 115 -5.07 -6.80 7.41
C ARG A 115 -3.94 -6.53 6.44
N LEU A 116 -3.88 -5.31 5.90
CA LEU A 116 -2.86 -4.91 4.96
C LEU A 116 -1.97 -3.82 5.56
N VAL A 117 -0.69 -3.91 5.24
CA VAL A 117 0.30 -2.89 5.61
C VAL A 117 1.04 -2.45 4.33
N PRO A 118 0.44 -1.55 3.55
CA PRO A 118 1.13 -0.93 2.43
C PRO A 118 2.16 0.10 2.92
N ASN A 119 3.04 0.53 2.04
CA ASN A 119 3.89 1.68 2.29
C ASN A 119 3.52 2.88 1.39
N THR A 120 4.13 4.03 1.62
CA THR A 120 3.80 5.28 0.92
C THR A 120 4.08 5.27 -0.58
N ALA A 121 4.91 4.35 -1.07
CA ALA A 121 5.18 4.19 -2.50
C ALA A 121 3.98 3.61 -3.30
N ILE A 122 2.86 3.31 -2.63
CA ILE A 122 1.63 2.89 -3.30
C ILE A 122 1.10 3.95 -4.27
N SER A 123 1.34 5.25 -4.01
CA SER A 123 1.00 6.32 -4.94
C SER A 123 1.79 6.29 -6.25
N GLU A 124 2.94 5.61 -6.25
CA GLU A 124 3.84 5.46 -7.39
C GLU A 124 3.78 4.04 -8.00
N MET A 125 2.78 3.24 -7.63
CA MET A 125 2.61 1.84 -8.06
C MET A 125 3.84 0.97 -7.73
N ALA A 126 4.50 1.26 -6.62
CA ALA A 126 5.75 0.62 -6.18
C ALA A 126 5.73 0.26 -4.68
N SER A 127 4.53 -0.04 -4.14
CA SER A 127 4.38 -0.45 -2.74
C SER A 127 4.93 -1.84 -2.50
N MET A 128 5.53 -2.05 -1.33
CA MET A 128 5.55 -3.36 -0.70
C MET A 128 4.36 -3.45 0.24
N THR A 129 3.38 -4.30 -0.07
CA THR A 129 2.15 -4.49 0.71
C THR A 129 2.16 -5.85 1.39
N LEU A 130 2.18 -5.85 2.71
CA LEU A 130 2.05 -7.07 3.51
C LEU A 130 0.57 -7.37 3.74
N ILE A 131 0.19 -8.64 3.61
CA ILE A 131 -1.20 -9.09 3.74
C ILE A 131 -1.26 -10.22 4.75
N SER A 132 -2.19 -10.14 5.69
CA SER A 132 -2.60 -11.26 6.54
C SER A 132 -4.11 -11.38 6.51
N SER A 133 -4.64 -12.59 6.61
CA SER A 133 -6.06 -12.88 6.48
C SER A 133 -6.64 -13.58 7.70
N PHE A 134 -7.92 -13.45 7.89
CA PHE A 134 -8.73 -14.22 8.82
C PHE A 134 -10.00 -14.69 8.09
N ASN A 135 -10.32 -15.96 8.22
CA ASN A 135 -11.51 -16.58 7.63
C ASN A 135 -11.63 -16.40 6.12
N ALA A 136 -10.50 -16.30 5.41
CA ALA A 136 -10.44 -16.17 3.96
C ALA A 136 -10.22 -17.53 3.29
N SER A 137 -10.82 -17.72 2.11
CA SER A 137 -10.48 -18.83 1.24
C SER A 137 -9.20 -18.52 0.44
N GLU A 138 -8.53 -19.56 -0.05
CA GLU A 138 -7.34 -19.40 -0.92
C GLU A 138 -7.64 -18.57 -2.18
N GLU A 139 -8.87 -18.63 -2.68
CA GLU A 139 -9.29 -17.83 -3.84
C GLU A 139 -9.40 -16.35 -3.48
N GLN A 140 -9.98 -16.03 -2.32
CA GLN A 140 -10.06 -14.66 -1.82
C GLN A 140 -8.67 -14.09 -1.54
N GLU A 141 -7.78 -14.88 -0.94
CA GLU A 141 -6.38 -14.48 -0.71
C GLU A 141 -5.68 -14.14 -2.02
N ARG A 142 -5.77 -15.01 -3.03
CA ARG A 142 -5.21 -14.74 -4.37
C ARG A 142 -5.78 -13.47 -4.99
N GLN A 143 -7.09 -13.31 -4.96
CA GLN A 143 -7.75 -12.11 -5.53
C GLN A 143 -7.24 -10.82 -4.88
N ILE A 144 -7.10 -10.79 -3.55
CA ILE A 144 -6.60 -9.60 -2.86
C ILE A 144 -5.12 -9.37 -3.16
N VAL A 145 -4.30 -10.43 -3.20
CA VAL A 145 -2.88 -10.33 -3.60
C VAL A 145 -2.77 -9.78 -5.02
N ASP A 146 -3.54 -10.30 -5.97
CA ASP A 146 -3.49 -9.86 -7.38
C ASP A 146 -3.87 -8.38 -7.52
N ILE A 147 -4.91 -7.92 -6.82
CA ILE A 147 -5.32 -6.51 -6.81
C ILE A 147 -4.19 -5.60 -6.29
N PHE A 148 -3.55 -5.98 -5.20
CA PHE A 148 -2.49 -5.15 -4.61
C PHE A 148 -1.14 -5.29 -5.33
N ASN A 149 -0.92 -6.37 -6.10
CA ASN A 149 0.21 -6.51 -7.01
C ASN A 149 0.17 -5.50 -8.18
N GLU A 150 -1.01 -5.01 -8.58
CA GLU A 150 -1.08 -3.91 -9.54
C GLU A 150 -0.46 -2.60 -9.01
N MET A 151 -0.33 -2.47 -7.67
CA MET A 151 0.22 -1.27 -7.03
C MET A 151 1.64 -1.48 -6.47
N GLY A 152 2.33 -2.54 -6.91
CA GLY A 152 3.68 -2.90 -6.48
C GLY A 152 3.81 -4.40 -6.24
N LEU A 153 4.42 -4.80 -5.13
CA LEU A 153 4.53 -6.19 -4.71
C LEU A 153 3.67 -6.43 -3.46
N ALA A 154 2.79 -7.42 -3.51
CA ALA A 154 1.98 -7.84 -2.38
C ALA A 154 2.36 -9.25 -1.92
N MET A 155 2.49 -9.47 -0.62
CA MET A 155 2.85 -10.76 -0.05
C MET A 155 1.90 -11.17 1.07
N LEU A 156 1.37 -12.38 0.98
CA LEU A 156 0.64 -13.01 2.08
C LEU A 156 1.63 -13.53 3.12
N ILE A 157 1.46 -13.14 4.37
CA ILE A 157 2.32 -13.51 5.49
C ILE A 157 1.49 -13.83 6.74
N PRO A 158 1.99 -14.68 7.66
CA PRO A 158 1.36 -14.85 8.97
C PRO A 158 1.29 -13.52 9.73
N GLU A 159 0.18 -13.24 10.43
CA GLU A 159 0.03 -11.99 11.17
C GLU A 159 1.12 -11.79 12.24
N SER A 160 1.64 -12.88 12.81
CA SER A 160 2.75 -12.82 13.77
C SER A 160 4.03 -12.19 13.22
N GLN A 161 4.19 -12.16 11.89
CA GLN A 161 5.35 -11.55 11.22
C GLN A 161 5.12 -10.07 10.85
N ILE A 162 3.90 -9.56 10.93
CA ILE A 162 3.57 -8.17 10.51
C ILE A 162 4.46 -7.13 11.20
N ALA A 163 4.72 -7.26 12.50
CA ALA A 163 5.51 -6.28 13.23
C ALA A 163 6.96 -6.21 12.71
N ALA A 164 7.61 -7.36 12.56
CA ALA A 164 8.99 -7.44 12.07
C ALA A 164 9.12 -6.99 10.61
N THR A 165 8.21 -7.47 9.75
CA THR A 165 8.22 -7.15 8.33
C THR A 165 7.83 -5.69 8.05
N THR A 166 6.97 -5.07 8.88
CA THR A 166 6.67 -3.63 8.81
C THR A 166 7.92 -2.78 9.02
N ALA A 167 8.81 -3.18 9.93
CA ALA A 167 10.08 -2.49 10.13
C ALA A 167 10.97 -2.52 8.88
N LEU A 168 10.94 -3.62 8.12
CA LEU A 168 11.69 -3.78 6.87
C LEU A 168 11.07 -3.01 5.70
N THR A 169 9.75 -2.97 5.59
CA THR A 169 9.03 -2.49 4.40
C THR A 169 8.51 -1.07 4.57
N SER A 170 7.58 -0.84 5.49
CA SER A 170 6.97 0.48 5.67
C SER A 170 7.92 1.47 6.35
N CYS A 171 8.71 1.03 7.35
CA CYS A 171 9.76 1.86 7.93
C CYS A 171 11.02 1.88 7.05
N GLY A 172 11.31 0.80 6.32
CA GLY A 172 12.45 0.65 5.44
C GLY A 172 12.58 1.76 4.40
N ILE A 173 11.46 2.24 3.86
CA ILE A 173 11.44 3.39 2.93
C ILE A 173 12.11 4.63 3.54
N ALA A 174 11.93 4.89 4.83
CA ALA A 174 12.54 6.04 5.48
C ALA A 174 14.07 5.93 5.53
N TYR A 175 14.61 4.73 5.68
CA TYR A 175 16.07 4.50 5.68
C TYR A 175 16.66 4.75 4.30
N VAL A 176 15.99 4.27 3.24
CA VAL A 176 16.41 4.51 1.86
C VAL A 176 16.33 6.00 1.51
N LEU A 177 15.26 6.69 1.91
CA LEU A 177 15.16 8.16 1.72
C LEU A 177 16.26 8.90 2.46
N LYS A 178 16.64 8.47 3.68
CA LYS A 178 17.75 9.06 4.43
C LYS A 178 19.09 8.84 3.74
N TYR A 179 19.30 7.65 3.16
CA TYR A 179 20.49 7.38 2.33
C TYR A 179 20.53 8.31 1.10
N ILE A 180 19.43 8.41 0.35
CA ILE A 180 19.33 9.28 -0.82
C ILE A 180 19.65 10.74 -0.43
N TYR A 181 19.10 11.19 0.69
CA TYR A 181 19.36 12.54 1.21
C TYR A 181 20.83 12.75 1.50
N ALA A 182 21.48 11.90 2.30
CA ALA A 182 22.88 12.04 2.67
C ALA A 182 23.83 11.95 1.46
N ALA A 183 23.56 11.01 0.54
CA ALA A 183 24.37 10.88 -0.67
C ALA A 183 24.19 12.10 -1.62
N THR A 184 23.00 12.71 -1.64
CA THR A 184 22.76 13.96 -2.37
C THR A 184 23.59 15.11 -1.81
N GLU A 185 23.64 15.26 -0.48
CA GLU A 185 24.47 16.28 0.19
C GLU A 185 25.96 16.10 -0.16
N ALA A 186 26.48 14.88 -0.09
CA ALA A 186 27.84 14.58 -0.50
C ALA A 186 28.11 14.95 -1.96
N GLY A 187 27.17 14.65 -2.87
CA GLY A 187 27.26 15.06 -4.29
C GLY A 187 27.33 16.58 -4.46
N VAL A 188 26.58 17.33 -3.66
CA VAL A 188 26.62 18.80 -3.67
C VAL A 188 27.96 19.33 -3.17
N GLU A 189 28.53 18.76 -2.11
CA GLU A 189 29.87 19.11 -1.61
C GLU A 189 30.95 18.85 -2.67
N MET A 190 30.78 17.83 -3.52
CA MET A 190 31.66 17.56 -4.67
C MET A 190 31.41 18.46 -5.89
N GLY A 191 30.50 19.43 -5.79
CA GLY A 191 30.22 20.41 -6.85
C GLY A 191 29.12 20.00 -7.83
N VAL A 192 28.38 18.92 -7.59
CA VAL A 192 27.23 18.52 -8.44
C VAL A 192 26.01 19.37 -8.07
N TYR A 193 25.29 19.84 -9.08
CA TYR A 193 24.07 20.62 -8.85
C TYR A 193 23.02 19.78 -8.06
N PRO A 194 22.39 20.31 -6.99
CA PRO A 194 21.57 19.54 -6.06
C PRO A 194 20.47 18.67 -6.73
N LYS A 195 19.74 19.24 -7.68
CA LYS A 195 18.68 18.52 -8.39
C LYS A 195 19.20 17.38 -9.26
N ALA A 196 20.42 17.53 -9.81
CA ALA A 196 21.08 16.49 -10.59
C ALA A 196 21.59 15.38 -9.65
N ALA A 197 22.28 15.73 -8.56
CA ALA A 197 22.75 14.77 -7.56
C ALA A 197 21.60 13.89 -7.04
N MET A 198 20.48 14.50 -6.63
CA MET A 198 19.31 13.77 -6.15
C MET A 198 18.77 12.78 -7.21
N LYS A 199 18.67 13.19 -8.49
CA LYS A 199 18.21 12.29 -9.56
C LYS A 199 19.17 11.13 -9.80
N MET A 200 20.48 11.39 -9.81
CA MET A 200 21.51 10.36 -10.01
C MET A 200 21.45 9.31 -8.91
N ILE A 201 21.40 9.73 -7.65
CA ILE A 201 21.33 8.81 -6.51
C ILE A 201 20.03 8.01 -6.49
N ALA A 202 18.88 8.68 -6.71
CA ALA A 202 17.59 7.99 -6.76
C ALA A 202 17.54 6.92 -7.86
N GLN A 203 18.11 7.21 -9.06
CA GLN A 203 18.18 6.24 -10.13
C GLN A 203 19.15 5.08 -9.82
N SER A 204 20.26 5.33 -9.16
CA SER A 204 21.19 4.29 -8.72
C SER A 204 20.56 3.35 -7.68
N VAL A 205 19.82 3.90 -6.72
CA VAL A 205 19.05 3.11 -5.74
C VAL A 205 17.99 2.24 -6.41
N LYS A 206 17.26 2.82 -7.39
CA LYS A 206 16.31 2.05 -8.19
C LYS A 206 16.99 0.90 -8.93
N GLY A 207 18.12 1.15 -9.58
CA GLY A 207 18.89 0.13 -10.29
C GLY A 207 19.35 -1.00 -9.37
N ALA A 208 19.85 -0.67 -8.19
CA ALA A 208 20.26 -1.67 -7.20
C ALA A 208 19.09 -2.55 -6.73
N ALA A 209 17.90 -1.96 -6.52
CA ALA A 209 16.70 -2.72 -6.17
C ALA A 209 16.24 -3.63 -7.31
N GLU A 210 16.26 -3.15 -8.56
CA GLU A 210 15.90 -3.94 -9.75
C GLU A 210 16.85 -5.14 -9.95
N LEU A 211 18.15 -4.98 -9.69
CA LEU A 211 19.10 -6.09 -9.78
C LEU A 211 18.71 -7.24 -8.84
N ILE A 212 18.29 -6.92 -7.61
CA ILE A 212 17.89 -7.95 -6.65
C ILE A 212 16.54 -8.56 -7.01
N LEU A 213 15.57 -7.75 -7.41
CA LEU A 213 14.21 -8.22 -7.72
C LEU A 213 14.16 -9.07 -9.00
N ASN A 214 15.00 -8.77 -10.00
CA ASN A 214 14.96 -9.45 -11.29
C ASN A 214 15.90 -10.67 -11.36
N ASN A 215 17.01 -10.64 -10.63
CA ASN A 215 18.05 -11.70 -10.75
C ASN A 215 17.97 -12.72 -9.60
N ASP A 216 17.18 -12.47 -8.56
CA ASP A 216 17.11 -13.30 -7.34
C ASP A 216 18.50 -13.58 -6.73
N THR A 217 19.42 -12.61 -6.86
CA THR A 217 20.80 -12.72 -6.38
C THR A 217 20.93 -12.10 -4.99
N HIS A 218 21.80 -12.70 -4.17
CA HIS A 218 22.08 -12.11 -2.85
C HIS A 218 22.87 -10.81 -3.00
N PRO A 219 22.53 -9.70 -2.30
CA PRO A 219 23.20 -8.41 -2.43
C PRO A 219 24.71 -8.45 -2.29
N ALA A 220 25.25 -9.35 -1.46
CA ALA A 220 26.71 -9.53 -1.31
C ALA A 220 27.39 -10.01 -2.60
N ILE A 221 26.69 -10.78 -3.44
CA ILE A 221 27.20 -11.24 -4.72
C ILE A 221 27.26 -10.06 -5.69
N GLU A 222 26.20 -9.28 -5.79
CA GLU A 222 26.17 -8.07 -6.63
C GLU A 222 27.26 -7.08 -6.23
N ILE A 223 27.47 -6.85 -4.93
CA ILE A 223 28.57 -6.01 -4.42
C ILE A 223 29.92 -6.57 -4.85
N CYS A 224 30.13 -7.88 -4.72
CA CYS A 224 31.39 -8.53 -5.10
C CYS A 224 31.68 -8.35 -6.61
N LEU A 225 30.66 -8.52 -7.45
CA LEU A 225 30.79 -8.34 -8.91
C LEU A 225 31.19 -6.92 -9.29
N LEU A 226 30.74 -5.89 -8.58
CA LEU A 226 31.15 -4.50 -8.82
C LEU A 226 32.65 -4.26 -8.58
N TYR A 227 33.27 -5.01 -7.65
CA TYR A 227 34.68 -4.85 -7.32
C TYR A 227 35.63 -5.83 -8.06
N THR A 228 35.08 -6.85 -8.74
CA THR A 228 35.86 -7.89 -9.44
C THR A 228 35.65 -7.89 -10.94
N SER A 229 34.77 -7.02 -11.46
CA SER A 229 34.59 -6.85 -12.89
C SER A 229 35.69 -5.95 -13.48
N ASP A 230 36.06 -6.18 -14.74
CA ASP A 230 37.05 -5.39 -15.47
C ASP A 230 36.79 -3.87 -15.46
N ALA A 231 35.54 -3.46 -15.15
CA ALA A 231 35.16 -2.04 -14.98
C ALA A 231 35.64 -1.41 -13.66
N ALA A 232 36.18 -2.19 -12.72
CA ALA A 232 36.74 -1.67 -11.47
C ALA A 232 38.24 -1.35 -11.58
N ASP A 233 38.89 -1.75 -12.68
CA ASP A 233 40.32 -1.58 -12.96
C ASP A 233 40.63 -0.38 -13.89
N GLU A 234 39.60 0.39 -14.34
CA GLU A 234 39.70 1.66 -15.04
C GLU A 234 39.43 2.85 -14.09
#